data_c62e6fa35dd73ab13297d45d3542802d
#
_entry.id   c62e6fa35dd73ab13297d45d3542802d
#
_cell.length_a   1.000
_cell.length_b   1.000
_cell.length_c   1.000
_cell.angle_alpha   90.00
_cell.angle_beta   90.00
_cell.angle_gamma   90.00
#
_symmetry.space_group_name_H-M   'P 1'
#
loop_
_entity.id
_entity.type
_entity.pdbx_description
1 polymer ?
#
loop_
_entity_poly.entity_id
_entity_poly.type
_entity_poly.pdbx_seq_one_letter_code
_entity_poly.pdbx_strand_id
1 'polypeptide(L)'
;MNTVGEISIDTKVVHLLTREQAWHYQILPKEEYPSGIVFYCDDTADEFALAAELEVILGKTVLLEKLPVSEINRLLSTYYFRESGNHALKKASAIDGSDFLNNLIREAKGLKSSDIHIETYEHKCRVRIRIDGMMVERYLLNREEYPALINKIKIQANMDSAAKRL
;
A
#
# COMPACT_ATOMS: atom_id res chain seq x y z
N MET A 1 -2.76 1.50 31.44
CA MET A 1 -1.75 1.31 30.37
C MET A 1 -2.31 0.29 29.40
N ASN A 2 -2.95 0.76 28.33
CA ASN A 2 -3.41 -0.14 27.30
C ASN A 2 -2.19 -0.50 26.42
N THR A 3 -1.72 -1.70 26.59
CA THR A 3 -0.80 -2.33 25.62
C THR A 3 -1.54 -2.34 24.29
N VAL A 4 -1.15 -1.45 23.36
CA VAL A 4 -1.54 -1.56 21.97
C VAL A 4 -0.97 -2.89 21.49
N GLY A 5 -1.82 -3.90 21.41
CA GLY A 5 -1.46 -5.19 20.86
C GLY A 5 -0.87 -4.96 19.47
N GLU A 6 0.17 -5.69 19.14
CA GLU A 6 0.80 -5.61 17.83
C GLU A 6 -0.28 -5.81 16.76
N ILE A 7 -0.54 -4.77 15.95
CA ILE A 7 -1.55 -4.83 14.89
C ILE A 7 -1.01 -5.80 13.84
N SER A 8 -1.69 -6.95 13.74
CA SER A 8 -1.33 -8.01 12.80
C SER A 8 -2.38 -8.07 11.69
N ILE A 9 -1.93 -8.11 10.45
CA ILE A 9 -2.76 -8.31 9.26
C ILE A 9 -2.22 -9.51 8.51
N ASP A 10 -3.07 -10.51 8.29
CA ASP A 10 -2.71 -11.60 7.38
C ASP A 10 -2.80 -11.08 5.93
N THR A 11 -1.65 -10.96 5.30
CA THR A 11 -1.55 -10.45 3.93
C THR A 11 -2.30 -11.30 2.89
N LYS A 12 -2.57 -12.57 3.21
CA LYS A 12 -3.34 -13.45 2.34
C LYS A 12 -4.79 -13.01 2.17
N VAL A 13 -5.33 -12.28 3.15
CA VAL A 13 -6.74 -11.84 3.13
C VAL A 13 -6.92 -10.42 2.59
N VAL A 14 -5.86 -9.69 2.33
CA VAL A 14 -5.94 -8.30 1.80
C VAL A 14 -6.71 -8.24 0.46
N HIS A 15 -6.66 -9.31 -0.34
CA HIS A 15 -7.37 -9.39 -1.62
C HIS A 15 -8.90 -9.59 -1.51
N LEU A 16 -9.42 -9.87 -0.31
CA LEU A 16 -10.87 -10.06 -0.08
C LEU A 16 -11.69 -8.80 -0.31
N LEU A 17 -11.05 -7.64 -0.21
CA LEU A 17 -11.65 -6.36 -0.52
C LEU A 17 -10.96 -5.71 -1.71
N THR A 18 -11.75 -4.99 -2.51
CA THR A 18 -11.17 -4.04 -3.45
C THR A 18 -10.65 -2.81 -2.70
N ARG A 19 -9.76 -2.05 -3.33
CA ARG A 19 -9.28 -0.77 -2.80
C ARG A 19 -10.44 0.17 -2.46
N GLU A 20 -11.39 0.28 -3.38
CA GLU A 20 -12.57 1.13 -3.25
C GLU A 20 -13.41 0.73 -2.04
N GLN A 21 -13.64 -0.57 -1.86
CA GLN A 21 -14.39 -1.10 -0.71
C GLN A 21 -13.67 -0.81 0.61
N ALA A 22 -12.36 -1.10 0.68
CA ALA A 22 -11.58 -0.86 1.89
C ALA A 22 -11.62 0.60 2.34
N TRP A 23 -11.48 1.54 1.39
CA TRP A 23 -11.55 2.97 1.67
C TRP A 23 -12.98 3.48 1.93
N HIS A 24 -13.98 2.93 1.25
CA HIS A 24 -15.38 3.33 1.44
C HIS A 24 -15.87 2.97 2.84
N TYR A 25 -15.59 1.75 3.27
CA TYR A 25 -16.01 1.23 4.58
C TYR A 25 -15.03 1.54 5.72
N GLN A 26 -13.86 2.09 5.42
CA GLN A 26 -12.78 2.34 6.38
C GLN A 26 -12.42 1.07 7.17
N ILE A 27 -12.21 -0.03 6.45
CA ILE A 27 -11.92 -1.36 7.02
C ILE A 27 -10.69 -2.02 6.40
N LEU A 28 -10.07 -2.88 7.18
CA LEU A 28 -9.00 -3.77 6.69
C LEU A 28 -9.26 -5.20 7.16
N PRO A 29 -9.11 -6.22 6.28
CA PRO A 29 -9.17 -7.59 6.72
C PRO A 29 -7.96 -7.90 7.61
N LYS A 30 -8.23 -8.48 8.78
CA LYS A 30 -7.22 -8.92 9.74
C LYS A 30 -6.82 -10.36 9.47
N GLU A 31 -7.80 -11.25 9.49
CA GLU A 31 -7.61 -12.69 9.33
C GLU A 31 -8.92 -13.36 8.91
N GLU A 32 -8.80 -14.52 8.28
CA GLU A 32 -9.93 -15.32 7.83
C GLU A 32 -9.94 -16.68 8.55
N TYR A 33 -11.11 -17.08 8.99
CA TYR A 33 -11.37 -18.38 9.58
C TYR A 33 -12.41 -19.16 8.76
N PRO A 34 -12.54 -20.47 8.94
CA PRO A 34 -13.59 -21.24 8.28
C PRO A 34 -15.01 -20.72 8.57
N SER A 35 -15.21 -20.11 9.74
CA SER A 35 -16.49 -19.58 10.20
C SER A 35 -16.75 -18.11 9.80
N GLY A 36 -15.74 -17.38 9.36
CA GLY A 36 -15.90 -15.95 9.04
C GLY A 36 -14.62 -15.20 8.86
N ILE A 37 -14.75 -13.86 8.76
CA ILE A 37 -13.64 -12.95 8.57
C ILE A 37 -13.63 -11.90 9.66
N VAL A 38 -12.45 -11.60 10.19
CA VAL A 38 -12.26 -10.48 11.14
C VAL A 38 -11.69 -9.28 10.38
N PHE A 39 -12.30 -8.12 10.58
CA PHE A 39 -11.82 -6.86 10.04
C PHE A 39 -11.49 -5.88 11.17
N TYR A 40 -10.51 -5.03 10.91
CA TYR A 40 -10.35 -3.79 11.66
C TYR A 40 -11.26 -2.73 11.06
N CYS A 41 -11.94 -1.96 11.91
CA CYS A 41 -12.70 -0.78 11.53
C CYS A 41 -12.31 0.41 12.40
N ASP A 42 -12.71 1.63 11.98
CA ASP A 42 -12.48 2.80 12.81
C ASP A 42 -13.36 2.80 14.08
N ASP A 43 -12.90 3.51 15.09
CA ASP A 43 -13.55 3.56 16.41
C ASP A 43 -14.89 4.32 16.41
N THR A 44 -15.21 5.05 15.33
CA THR A 44 -16.47 5.78 15.15
C THR A 44 -17.53 4.95 14.41
N ALA A 45 -17.15 3.81 13.82
CA ALA A 45 -18.06 2.99 13.02
C ALA A 45 -19.18 2.37 13.87
N ASP A 46 -20.37 2.31 13.28
CA ASP A 46 -21.48 1.47 13.79
C ASP A 46 -21.20 0.00 13.43
N GLU A 47 -20.66 -0.75 14.40
CA GLU A 47 -20.26 -2.14 14.19
C GLU A 47 -21.40 -3.03 13.70
N PHE A 48 -22.62 -2.79 14.20
CA PHE A 48 -23.75 -3.65 13.89
C PHE A 48 -24.20 -3.46 12.44
N ALA A 49 -24.36 -2.19 12.03
CA ALA A 49 -24.74 -1.86 10.66
C ALA A 49 -23.65 -2.27 9.66
N LEU A 50 -22.38 -2.00 9.98
CA LEU A 50 -21.26 -2.32 9.13
C LEU A 50 -21.06 -3.83 8.95
N ALA A 51 -21.13 -4.60 10.05
CA ALA A 51 -21.04 -6.07 9.98
C ALA A 51 -22.14 -6.67 9.12
N ALA A 52 -23.40 -6.24 9.33
CA ALA A 52 -24.54 -6.74 8.56
C ALA A 52 -24.39 -6.46 7.05
N GLU A 53 -23.92 -5.28 6.67
CA GLU A 53 -23.68 -4.93 5.27
C GLU A 53 -22.56 -5.76 4.64
N LEU A 54 -21.45 -5.93 5.35
CA LEU A 54 -20.32 -6.73 4.88
C LEU A 54 -20.66 -8.22 4.76
N GLU A 55 -21.47 -8.76 5.67
CA GLU A 55 -21.95 -10.16 5.60
C GLU A 55 -22.77 -10.41 4.33
N VAL A 56 -23.60 -9.44 3.93
CA VAL A 56 -24.35 -9.53 2.66
C VAL A 56 -23.44 -9.52 1.46
N ILE A 57 -22.40 -8.68 1.45
CA ILE A 57 -21.45 -8.55 0.34
C ILE A 57 -20.54 -9.78 0.23
N LEU A 58 -20.04 -10.27 1.36
CA LEU A 58 -19.01 -11.31 1.40
C LEU A 58 -19.58 -12.73 1.52
N GLY A 59 -20.85 -12.85 1.94
CA GLY A 59 -21.49 -14.16 2.17
C GLY A 59 -20.88 -14.96 3.32
N LYS A 60 -20.21 -14.28 4.25
CA LYS A 60 -19.53 -14.89 5.41
C LYS A 60 -19.81 -14.08 6.66
N THR A 61 -19.74 -14.71 7.83
CA THR A 61 -19.85 -14.00 9.10
C THR A 61 -18.70 -13.00 9.26
N VAL A 62 -19.02 -11.79 9.72
CA VAL A 62 -18.06 -10.71 9.90
C VAL A 62 -17.95 -10.34 11.38
N LEU A 63 -16.71 -10.30 11.86
CA LEU A 63 -16.36 -9.77 13.16
C LEU A 63 -15.56 -8.48 12.97
N LEU A 64 -15.81 -7.48 13.81
CA LEU A 64 -15.14 -6.20 13.74
C LEU A 64 -14.32 -5.94 15.00
N GLU A 65 -13.12 -5.42 14.83
CA GLU A 65 -12.25 -4.93 15.90
C GLU A 65 -11.95 -3.45 15.66
N LYS A 66 -12.14 -2.63 16.66
CA LYS A 66 -11.95 -1.18 16.54
C LYS A 66 -10.50 -0.77 16.69
N LEU A 67 -10.07 0.12 15.81
CA LEU A 67 -8.82 0.84 15.89
C LEU A 67 -9.06 2.35 15.79
N PRO A 68 -8.15 3.18 16.32
CA PRO A 68 -8.22 4.62 16.11
C PRO A 68 -8.23 4.97 14.62
N VAL A 69 -9.00 5.98 14.22
CA VAL A 69 -9.10 6.46 12.84
C VAL A 69 -7.72 6.70 12.21
N SER A 70 -6.77 7.23 12.97
CA SER A 70 -5.39 7.47 12.50
C SER A 70 -4.67 6.18 12.09
N GLU A 71 -4.87 5.10 12.85
CA GLU A 71 -4.29 3.79 12.56
C GLU A 71 -4.95 3.14 11.34
N ILE A 72 -6.27 3.20 11.24
CA ILE A 72 -7.01 2.72 10.06
C ILE A 72 -6.49 3.44 8.80
N ASN A 73 -6.40 4.77 8.81
CA ASN A 73 -5.90 5.54 7.67
C ASN A 73 -4.45 5.19 7.30
N ARG A 74 -3.60 4.97 8.29
CA ARG A 74 -2.22 4.53 8.09
C ARG A 74 -2.16 3.16 7.41
N LEU A 75 -2.95 2.20 7.92
CA LEU A 75 -3.01 0.84 7.39
C LEU A 75 -3.64 0.82 5.99
N LEU A 76 -4.74 1.54 5.75
CA LEU A 76 -5.34 1.68 4.43
C LEU A 76 -4.34 2.25 3.41
N SER A 77 -3.58 3.27 3.80
CA SER A 77 -2.53 3.84 2.95
C SER A 77 -1.40 2.86 2.66
N THR A 78 -1.14 1.92 3.57
CA THR A 78 -0.11 0.90 3.43
C THR A 78 -0.55 -0.23 2.52
N TYR A 79 -1.74 -0.81 2.77
CA TYR A 79 -2.21 -2.02 2.10
C TYR A 79 -3.11 -1.74 0.89
N TYR A 80 -3.85 -0.65 0.91
CA TYR A 80 -4.77 -0.23 -0.17
C TYR A 80 -4.45 1.19 -0.63
N PHE A 81 -3.23 1.36 -1.13
CA PHE A 81 -2.78 2.66 -1.62
C PHE A 81 -3.85 3.30 -2.53
N ARG A 82 -4.39 4.43 -2.09
CA ARG A 82 -5.29 5.25 -2.87
C ARG A 82 -4.48 6.34 -3.55
N GLU A 83 -4.63 6.48 -4.84
CA GLU A 83 -4.32 7.73 -5.51
C GLU A 83 -5.26 8.79 -4.94
N SER A 84 -4.94 9.32 -3.76
CA SER A 84 -5.66 10.49 -3.28
C SER A 84 -5.36 11.61 -4.25
N GLY A 85 -6.40 12.23 -4.77
CA GLY A 85 -6.29 13.40 -5.64
C GLY A 85 -5.56 14.60 -5.02
N ASN A 86 -4.94 14.46 -3.81
CA ASN A 86 -4.05 15.43 -3.16
C ASN A 86 -2.64 14.92 -2.87
N HIS A 87 -2.36 13.60 -2.92
CA HIS A 87 -1.12 13.12 -3.48
C HIS A 87 -1.38 12.93 -4.97
N ALA A 88 -1.94 13.98 -5.58
CA ALA A 88 -1.72 14.22 -6.98
C ALA A 88 -0.33 13.67 -7.23
N LEU A 89 -0.18 12.70 -8.14
CA LEU A 89 1.02 12.54 -8.91
C LEU A 89 1.76 13.85 -8.71
N LYS A 90 2.65 13.93 -7.69
CA LYS A 90 3.55 15.06 -7.67
C LYS A 90 4.16 14.92 -9.02
N LYS A 91 3.64 15.75 -9.96
CA LYS A 91 4.20 15.81 -11.29
C LYS A 91 5.65 15.81 -11.03
N ALA A 92 6.32 14.74 -11.35
CA ALA A 92 7.73 14.55 -11.07
C ALA A 92 8.61 15.65 -11.68
N SER A 93 8.04 16.60 -12.39
CA SER A 93 8.67 17.86 -12.81
C SER A 93 9.25 18.70 -11.66
N ALA A 94 9.04 18.32 -10.41
CA ALA A 94 9.64 18.93 -9.23
C ALA A 94 10.36 17.92 -8.31
N ILE A 95 10.46 16.66 -8.69
CA ILE A 95 11.24 15.69 -7.95
C ILE A 95 12.66 15.75 -8.51
N ASP A 96 13.51 16.47 -7.81
CA ASP A 96 14.94 16.20 -7.91
C ASP A 96 15.07 14.70 -7.62
N GLY A 97 15.38 13.90 -8.67
CA GLY A 97 15.29 12.45 -8.62
C GLY A 97 16.09 11.80 -7.49
N SER A 98 17.03 12.52 -6.83
CA SER A 98 17.75 12.06 -5.65
C SER A 98 16.84 11.98 -4.44
N ASP A 99 15.99 12.97 -4.23
CA ASP A 99 15.06 13.01 -3.09
C ASP A 99 13.97 11.97 -3.21
N PHE A 100 13.45 11.74 -4.42
CA PHE A 100 12.45 10.70 -4.66
C PHE A 100 13.00 9.30 -4.32
N LEU A 101 14.18 8.95 -4.84
CA LEU A 101 14.77 7.64 -4.58
C LEU A 101 15.07 7.42 -3.09
N ASN A 102 15.62 8.41 -2.41
CA ASN A 102 15.90 8.34 -0.99
C ASN A 102 14.62 8.21 -0.15
N ASN A 103 13.57 8.94 -0.51
CA ASN A 103 12.27 8.86 0.15
C ASN A 103 11.61 7.49 -0.09
N LEU A 104 11.66 6.97 -1.31
CA LEU A 104 11.15 5.64 -1.66
C LEU A 104 11.86 4.54 -0.85
N ILE A 105 13.19 4.60 -0.75
CA ILE A 105 13.97 3.63 0.03
C ILE A 105 13.62 3.74 1.53
N ARG A 106 13.51 4.96 2.05
CA ARG A 106 13.13 5.20 3.45
C ARG A 106 11.74 4.66 3.76
N GLU A 107 10.78 4.90 2.87
CA GLU A 107 9.42 4.38 2.97
C GLU A 107 9.40 2.85 2.95
N ALA A 108 10.08 2.24 1.98
CA ALA A 108 10.16 0.78 1.87
C ALA A 108 10.78 0.15 3.12
N LYS A 109 11.84 0.74 3.67
CA LYS A 109 12.43 0.30 4.95
C LYS A 109 11.47 0.46 6.13
N GLY A 110 10.76 1.58 6.21
CA GLY A 110 9.76 1.82 7.27
C GLY A 110 8.61 0.81 7.25
N LEU A 111 8.25 0.33 6.07
CA LEU A 111 7.22 -0.70 5.85
C LEU A 111 7.77 -2.13 5.91
N LYS A 112 9.05 -2.32 6.25
CA LYS A 112 9.75 -3.62 6.26
C LYS A 112 9.60 -4.37 4.93
N SER A 113 9.61 -3.63 3.82
CA SER A 113 9.51 -4.18 2.47
C SER A 113 10.73 -5.03 2.14
N SER A 114 10.51 -6.14 1.45
CA SER A 114 11.60 -7.02 0.99
C SER A 114 12.24 -6.53 -0.31
N ASP A 115 11.47 -5.93 -1.20
CA ASP A 115 11.93 -5.49 -2.52
C ASP A 115 11.08 -4.34 -3.08
N ILE A 116 11.68 -3.59 -4.01
CA ILE A 116 11.04 -2.52 -4.76
C ILE A 116 11.09 -2.90 -6.23
N HIS A 117 9.94 -2.87 -6.89
CA HIS A 117 9.79 -3.11 -8.33
C HIS A 117 9.50 -1.82 -9.06
N ILE A 118 10.28 -1.53 -10.09
CA ILE A 118 10.10 -0.39 -10.98
C ILE A 118 9.86 -0.94 -12.38
N GLU A 119 8.63 -0.80 -12.86
CA GLU A 119 8.15 -1.42 -14.09
C GLU A 119 7.73 -0.35 -15.10
N THR A 120 8.21 -0.46 -16.34
CA THR A 120 7.84 0.45 -17.42
C THR A 120 6.73 -0.14 -18.29
N TYR A 121 5.80 0.74 -18.66
CA TYR A 121 4.73 0.49 -19.62
C TYR A 121 4.83 1.51 -20.75
N GLU A 122 3.92 1.44 -21.70
CA GLU A 122 3.95 2.30 -22.90
C GLU A 122 4.01 3.80 -22.58
N HIS A 123 3.21 4.25 -21.61
CA HIS A 123 3.08 5.68 -21.25
C HIS A 123 3.42 6.00 -19.79
N LYS A 124 3.69 5.00 -18.98
CA LYS A 124 3.88 5.16 -17.53
C LYS A 124 4.95 4.23 -16.97
N CYS A 125 5.46 4.61 -15.80
CA CYS A 125 6.32 3.78 -14.98
C CYS A 125 5.65 3.57 -13.62
N ARG A 126 5.49 2.31 -13.23
CA ARG A 126 4.86 1.92 -11.97
C ARG A 126 5.93 1.50 -10.97
N VAL A 127 5.83 2.03 -9.74
CA VAL A 127 6.67 1.60 -8.62
C VAL A 127 5.81 0.82 -7.63
N ARG A 128 6.19 -0.41 -7.39
CA ARG A 128 5.56 -1.29 -6.40
C ARG A 128 6.58 -1.71 -5.35
N ILE A 129 6.13 -1.89 -4.14
CA ILE A 129 6.92 -2.46 -3.04
C ILE A 129 6.26 -3.75 -2.56
N ARG A 130 7.07 -4.71 -2.11
CA ARG A 130 6.56 -5.94 -1.52
C ARG A 130 6.53 -5.82 -0.01
N ILE A 131 5.34 -5.93 0.59
CA ILE A 131 5.11 -5.91 2.03
C ILE A 131 4.47 -7.24 2.40
N ASP A 132 5.09 -7.98 3.30
CA ASP A 132 4.63 -9.29 3.75
C ASP A 132 4.23 -10.24 2.59
N GLY A 133 5.01 -10.24 1.52
CA GLY A 133 4.79 -11.05 0.33
C GLY A 133 3.81 -10.48 -0.70
N MET A 134 3.08 -9.41 -0.38
CA MET A 134 2.13 -8.76 -1.28
C MET A 134 2.74 -7.57 -2.02
N MET A 135 2.47 -7.47 -3.31
CA MET A 135 2.90 -6.34 -4.14
C MET A 135 1.90 -5.18 -4.03
N VAL A 136 2.35 -4.07 -3.47
CA VAL A 136 1.55 -2.86 -3.29
C VAL A 136 2.04 -1.76 -4.22
N GLU A 137 1.15 -1.21 -5.05
CA GLU A 137 1.46 -0.06 -5.90
C GLU A 137 1.59 1.20 -5.04
N ARG A 138 2.72 1.90 -5.17
CA ARG A 138 3.02 3.10 -4.36
C ARG A 138 3.10 4.36 -5.19
N TYR A 139 3.70 4.31 -6.38
CA TYR A 139 3.89 5.47 -7.23
C TYR A 139 3.61 5.14 -8.69
N LEU A 140 3.08 6.12 -9.38
CA LEU A 140 2.94 6.13 -10.83
C LEU A 140 3.71 7.35 -11.36
N LEU A 141 4.73 7.09 -12.17
CA LEU A 141 5.60 8.10 -12.75
C LEU A 141 5.37 8.18 -14.26
N ASN A 142 5.73 9.29 -14.87
CA ASN A 142 5.79 9.37 -16.32
C ASN A 142 6.93 8.48 -16.84
N ARG A 143 6.76 7.86 -17.98
CA ARG A 143 7.79 7.01 -18.58
C ARG A 143 9.11 7.76 -18.82
N GLU A 144 9.04 9.03 -19.13
CA GLU A 144 10.20 9.90 -19.38
C GLU A 144 11.13 10.05 -18.18
N GLU A 145 10.62 9.80 -16.97
CA GLU A 145 11.37 9.90 -15.72
C GLU A 145 12.16 8.63 -15.38
N TYR A 146 11.79 7.51 -16.00
CA TYR A 146 12.40 6.22 -15.75
C TYR A 146 13.92 6.19 -16.01
N PRO A 147 14.44 6.68 -17.15
CA PRO A 147 15.88 6.65 -17.40
C PRO A 147 16.69 7.41 -16.33
N ALA A 148 16.20 8.57 -15.90
CA ALA A 148 16.87 9.37 -14.86
C ALA A 148 16.86 8.63 -13.51
N LEU A 149 15.73 8.01 -13.14
CA LEU A 149 15.62 7.21 -11.92
C LEU A 149 16.57 6.01 -11.94
N ILE A 150 16.61 5.25 -13.03
CA ILE A 150 17.50 4.08 -13.16
C ILE A 150 18.98 4.50 -13.12
N ASN A 151 19.36 5.59 -13.77
CA ASN A 151 20.73 6.09 -13.69
C ASN A 151 21.14 6.45 -12.25
N LYS A 152 20.25 7.06 -11.48
CA LYS A 152 20.51 7.34 -10.07
C LYS A 152 20.66 6.09 -9.23
N ILE A 153 19.80 5.10 -9.44
CA ILE A 153 19.93 3.79 -8.78
C ILE A 153 21.29 3.17 -9.08
N LYS A 154 21.70 3.17 -10.35
CA LYS A 154 23.00 2.63 -10.77
C LYS A 154 24.16 3.36 -10.09
N ILE A 155 24.13 4.69 -10.06
CA ILE A 155 25.17 5.51 -9.41
C ILE A 155 25.24 5.19 -7.91
N GLN A 156 24.12 5.16 -7.21
CA GLN A 156 24.09 4.87 -5.76
C GLN A 156 24.53 3.42 -5.45
N ALA A 157 24.28 2.50 -6.37
CA ALA A 157 24.68 1.09 -6.24
C ALA A 157 26.10 0.79 -6.75
N ASN A 158 26.86 1.81 -7.16
CA ASN A 158 28.17 1.66 -7.83
C ASN A 158 28.12 0.72 -9.05
N MET A 159 27.02 0.73 -9.79
CA MET A 159 26.85 -0.04 -11.02
C MET A 159 27.31 0.77 -12.23
N ASP A 160 27.80 0.08 -13.27
CA ASP A 160 28.17 0.73 -14.52
C ASP A 160 26.92 1.35 -15.18
N SER A 161 26.89 2.68 -15.25
CA SER A 161 25.80 3.44 -15.88
C SER A 161 25.86 3.40 -17.41
N ALA A 162 27.01 3.07 -17.99
CA ALA A 162 27.25 3.03 -19.43
C ALA A 162 26.89 1.67 -20.07
N ALA A 163 26.75 0.61 -19.27
CA ALA A 163 26.41 -0.71 -19.78
C ALA A 163 24.97 -0.74 -20.31
N LYS A 164 24.83 -0.64 -21.63
CA LYS A 164 23.59 -1.01 -22.32
C LYS A 164 23.70 -2.48 -22.68
N ARG A 165 22.80 -3.32 -22.19
CA ARG A 165 22.63 -4.66 -22.77
C ARG A 165 22.12 -4.48 -24.19
N LEU A 166 22.85 -4.98 -25.14
CA LEU A 166 22.43 -5.19 -26.52
C LEU A 166 21.33 -6.27 -26.56
#